data_9b71f2133486fedc436a0488957b7bb5
#
_entry.id   9b71f2133486fedc436a0488957b7bb5
#
_cell.length_a   1.000
_cell.length_b   1.000
_cell.length_c   1.000
_cell.angle_alpha   90.00
_cell.angle_beta   90.00
_cell.angle_gamma   90.00
#
_symmetry.space_group_name_H-M   'P 1'
#
loop_
_entity.id
_entity.type
_entity.pdbx_description
1 polymer ?
#
loop_
_entity_poly.entity_id
_entity_poly.type
_entity_poly.pdbx_seq_one_letter_code
_entity_poly.pdbx_strand_id
1 'polypeptide(L)'
;VKYIGATARSFSKIPQEERINFVLASYNSGIGHVLDAMALAEKYGKNKYVWRDNVENFILLKSNEEYFTDPVCKNGYFRGIETYNFVRDITSRFEQYKKKIKNRD
;
A
#
# COMPACT_ATOMS: atom_id res chain seq x y z
N VAL A 1 1.78 -19.51 7.49
CA VAL A 1 1.65 -18.49 8.44
C VAL A 1 0.39 -17.66 8.15
N LYS A 2 -0.42 -17.42 9.17
CA LYS A 2 -1.74 -16.78 9.04
C LYS A 2 -1.69 -15.43 8.33
N TYR A 3 -0.70 -14.61 8.67
CA TYR A 3 -0.61 -13.26 8.12
C TYR A 3 -0.37 -13.27 6.61
N ILE A 4 0.54 -14.12 6.16
CA ILE A 4 0.84 -14.26 4.73
C ILE A 4 -0.37 -14.78 3.96
N GLY A 5 -1.08 -15.75 4.52
CA GLY A 5 -2.27 -16.31 3.91
C GLY A 5 -3.39 -15.28 3.75
N ALA A 6 -3.62 -14.47 4.81
CA ALA A 6 -4.62 -13.41 4.78
C ALA A 6 -4.25 -12.34 3.75
N THR A 7 -2.97 -11.96 3.69
CA THR A 7 -2.47 -10.98 2.72
C THR A 7 -2.67 -11.50 1.30
N ALA A 8 -2.33 -12.75 1.03
CA ALA A 8 -2.49 -13.35 -0.30
C ALA A 8 -3.95 -13.33 -0.74
N ARG A 9 -4.87 -13.68 0.16
CA ARG A 9 -6.30 -13.69 -0.17
C ARG A 9 -6.84 -12.29 -0.42
N SER A 10 -6.45 -11.33 0.43
CA SER A 10 -6.93 -9.95 0.31
C SER A 10 -6.42 -9.28 -0.96
N PHE A 11 -5.24 -9.68 -1.43
CA PHE A 11 -4.58 -9.04 -2.57
C PHE A 11 -4.64 -9.87 -3.85
N SER A 12 -5.51 -10.88 -3.90
CA SER A 12 -5.58 -11.78 -5.06
C SER A 12 -5.95 -11.07 -6.36
N LYS A 13 -6.70 -9.98 -6.28
CA LYS A 13 -7.14 -9.21 -7.46
C LYS A 13 -6.15 -8.13 -7.88
N ILE A 14 -5.11 -7.89 -7.10
CA ILE A 14 -4.10 -6.89 -7.42
C ILE A 14 -3.15 -7.47 -8.47
N PRO A 15 -2.84 -6.72 -9.54
CA PRO A 15 -1.86 -7.17 -10.54
C PRO A 15 -0.53 -7.54 -9.89
N GLN A 16 0.11 -8.58 -10.40
CA GLN A 16 1.33 -9.11 -9.80
C GLN A 16 2.41 -8.05 -9.62
N GLU A 17 2.57 -7.16 -10.58
CA GLU A 17 3.58 -6.10 -10.54
C GLU A 17 3.30 -5.06 -9.44
N GLU A 18 2.04 -4.96 -8.97
CA GLU A 18 1.66 -4.05 -7.90
C GLU A 18 1.72 -4.70 -6.52
N ARG A 19 1.63 -6.03 -6.45
CA ARG A 19 1.50 -6.74 -5.16
C ARG A 19 2.62 -6.45 -4.18
N ILE A 20 3.84 -6.30 -4.68
CA ILE A 20 4.98 -6.03 -3.79
C ILE A 20 4.75 -4.77 -2.95
N ASN A 21 4.16 -3.72 -3.55
CA ASN A 21 3.88 -2.49 -2.84
C ASN A 21 2.91 -2.73 -1.68
N PHE A 22 1.84 -3.47 -1.93
CA PHE A 22 0.82 -3.76 -0.92
C PHE A 22 1.34 -4.68 0.17
N VAL A 23 2.17 -5.66 -0.19
CA VAL A 23 2.79 -6.57 0.78
C VAL A 23 3.73 -5.80 1.69
N LEU A 24 4.59 -4.94 1.14
CA LEU A 24 5.51 -4.13 1.92
C LEU A 24 4.75 -3.18 2.85
N ALA A 25 3.70 -2.54 2.34
CA ALA A 25 2.88 -1.64 3.15
C ALA A 25 2.21 -2.40 4.29
N SER A 26 1.67 -3.59 4.01
CA SER A 26 1.01 -4.41 5.02
C SER A 26 1.99 -4.89 6.09
N TYR A 27 3.21 -5.21 5.71
CA TYR A 27 4.26 -5.59 6.65
C TYR A 27 4.58 -4.44 7.62
N ASN A 28 4.65 -3.23 7.09
CA ASN A 28 5.03 -2.05 7.87
C ASN A 28 3.87 -1.51 8.72
N SER A 29 2.67 -1.45 8.16
CA SER A 29 1.53 -0.78 8.80
C SER A 29 0.49 -1.72 9.38
N GLY A 30 0.46 -2.98 8.94
CA GLY A 30 -0.64 -3.88 9.20
C GLY A 30 -1.66 -3.83 8.07
N ILE A 31 -2.21 -5.01 7.74
CA ILE A 31 -3.12 -5.16 6.59
C ILE A 31 -4.39 -4.33 6.74
N GLY A 32 -4.88 -4.13 7.98
CA GLY A 32 -6.10 -3.37 8.22
C GLY A 32 -6.00 -1.94 7.69
N HIS A 33 -4.88 -1.27 7.93
CA HIS A 33 -4.69 0.10 7.44
C HIS A 33 -4.57 0.17 5.93
N VAL A 34 -3.94 -0.84 5.32
CA VAL A 34 -3.85 -0.93 3.85
C VAL A 34 -5.24 -1.12 3.25
N LEU A 35 -6.06 -1.99 3.83
CA LEU A 35 -7.43 -2.19 3.36
C LEU A 35 -8.27 -0.92 3.49
N ASP A 36 -8.10 -0.17 4.57
CA ASP A 36 -8.76 1.12 4.73
C ASP A 36 -8.34 2.11 3.64
N ALA A 37 -7.04 2.17 3.35
CA ALA A 37 -6.52 3.06 2.31
C ALA A 37 -7.05 2.67 0.93
N MET A 38 -7.17 1.37 0.66
CA MET A 38 -7.77 0.88 -0.60
C MET A 38 -9.24 1.28 -0.71
N ALA A 39 -9.99 1.16 0.40
CA ALA A 39 -11.40 1.54 0.41
C ALA A 39 -11.58 3.05 0.18
N LEU A 40 -10.70 3.87 0.78
CA LEU A 40 -10.70 5.31 0.55
C LEU A 40 -10.38 5.64 -0.92
N ALA A 41 -9.38 4.96 -1.48
CA ALA A 41 -9.01 5.18 -2.88
C ALA A 41 -10.21 4.91 -3.79
N GLU A 42 -10.90 3.80 -3.59
CA GLU A 42 -12.09 3.46 -4.36
C GLU A 42 -13.18 4.52 -4.21
N LYS A 43 -13.44 4.95 -2.98
CA LYS A 43 -14.46 5.96 -2.69
C LYS A 43 -14.19 7.28 -3.39
N TYR A 44 -12.93 7.68 -3.47
CA TYR A 44 -12.54 8.97 -4.06
C TYR A 44 -12.13 8.86 -5.53
N GLY A 45 -12.48 7.78 -6.19
CA GLY A 45 -12.32 7.64 -7.63
C GLY A 45 -10.92 7.26 -8.10
N LYS A 46 -10.10 6.76 -7.20
CA LYS A 46 -8.76 6.29 -7.54
C LYS A 46 -8.74 4.77 -7.67
N ASN A 47 -7.67 4.23 -8.24
CA ASN A 47 -7.56 2.78 -8.45
C ASN A 47 -7.05 2.09 -7.19
N LYS A 48 -7.92 1.32 -6.54
CA LYS A 48 -7.56 0.61 -5.29
C LYS A 48 -6.55 -0.53 -5.50
N TYR A 49 -6.26 -0.88 -6.74
CA TYR A 49 -5.29 -1.94 -7.07
C TYR A 49 -3.94 -1.39 -7.53
N VAL A 50 -3.74 -0.08 -7.49
CA VAL A 50 -2.48 0.56 -7.83
C VAL A 50 -2.00 1.35 -6.62
N TRP A 51 -0.73 1.14 -6.26
CA TRP A 51 -0.16 1.78 -5.08
C TRP A 51 0.26 3.23 -5.35
N ARG A 52 1.18 3.42 -6.34
CA ARG A 52 1.76 4.73 -6.62
C ARG A 52 0.69 5.72 -7.10
N ASP A 53 0.63 6.87 -6.45
CA ASP A 53 -0.30 7.96 -6.76
C ASP A 53 -1.78 7.60 -6.56
N ASN A 54 -2.06 6.42 -6.02
CA ASN A 54 -3.41 5.96 -5.72
C ASN A 54 -3.52 5.62 -4.24
N VAL A 55 -3.35 4.35 -3.88
CA VAL A 55 -3.51 3.92 -2.49
C VAL A 55 -2.50 4.59 -1.55
N GLU A 56 -1.26 4.83 -2.00
CA GLU A 56 -0.24 5.44 -1.13
C GLU A 56 -0.67 6.81 -0.59
N ASN A 57 -1.40 7.59 -1.37
CA ASN A 57 -1.87 8.89 -0.91
C ASN A 57 -2.88 8.75 0.23
N PHE A 58 -3.70 7.72 0.20
CA PHE A 58 -4.70 7.50 1.22
C PHE A 58 -4.12 6.89 2.50
N ILE A 59 -2.99 6.19 2.40
CA ILE A 59 -2.29 5.77 3.62
C ILE A 59 -1.76 7.02 4.38
N LEU A 60 -1.31 8.03 3.65
CA LEU A 60 -0.92 9.31 4.25
C LEU A 60 -2.12 10.02 4.87
N LEU A 61 -3.24 10.04 4.17
CA LEU A 61 -4.44 10.75 4.60
C LEU A 61 -5.10 10.11 5.82
N LYS A 62 -4.73 8.90 6.18
CA LYS A 62 -5.25 8.24 7.38
C LYS A 62 -4.81 8.92 8.69
N SER A 63 -3.89 9.87 8.64
CA SER A 63 -3.58 10.71 9.81
C SER A 63 -4.50 11.92 9.91
N ASN A 64 -5.32 12.18 8.89
CA ASN A 64 -6.25 13.30 8.84
C ASN A 64 -7.63 12.84 9.27
N GLU A 65 -8.23 13.56 10.26
CA GLU A 65 -9.51 13.18 10.84
C GLU A 65 -10.61 13.03 9.80
N GLU A 66 -10.63 13.89 8.79
CA GLU A 66 -11.62 13.82 7.72
C GLU A 66 -11.63 12.44 7.03
N TYR A 67 -10.47 11.79 6.95
CA TYR A 67 -10.35 10.51 6.26
C TYR A 67 -10.40 9.32 7.20
N PHE A 68 -9.73 9.36 8.34
CA PHE A 68 -9.72 8.18 9.21
C PHE A 68 -11.04 7.95 9.93
N THR A 69 -11.91 8.97 10.03
CA THR A 69 -13.25 8.81 10.59
C THR A 69 -14.29 8.40 9.54
N ASP A 70 -13.90 8.31 8.26
CA ASP A 70 -14.81 7.91 7.20
C ASP A 70 -15.36 6.50 7.49
N PRO A 71 -16.66 6.25 7.23
CA PRO A 71 -17.25 4.92 7.47
C PRO A 71 -16.55 3.76 6.77
N VAL A 72 -15.84 4.00 5.66
CA VAL A 72 -15.11 2.92 4.98
C VAL A 72 -13.82 2.53 5.72
N CYS A 73 -13.35 3.38 6.63
CA CYS A 73 -12.18 3.08 7.46
C CYS A 73 -12.63 2.35 8.73
N LYS A 74 -12.14 1.13 8.90
CA LYS A 74 -12.49 0.28 10.05
C LYS A 74 -11.43 0.25 11.13
N ASN A 75 -10.24 0.78 10.83
CA ASN A 75 -9.08 0.69 11.71
C ASN A 75 -8.62 2.05 12.26
N GLY A 76 -9.33 3.13 11.94
CA GLY A 76 -9.11 4.45 12.53
C GLY A 76 -7.81 5.12 12.12
N TYR A 77 -7.30 5.95 13.01
CA TYR A 77 -6.09 6.75 12.80
C TYR A 77 -4.86 5.89 12.50
N PHE A 78 -4.05 6.36 11.55
CA PHE A 78 -2.75 5.78 11.29
C PHE A 78 -1.80 6.85 10.76
N ARG A 79 -0.59 6.92 11.32
CA ARG A 79 0.45 7.82 10.84
C ARG A 79 1.16 7.17 9.67
N GLY A 80 0.68 7.46 8.45
CA GLY A 80 1.08 6.73 7.25
C GLY A 80 2.41 7.14 6.62
N ILE A 81 3.06 8.23 7.11
CA ILE A 81 4.28 8.74 6.46
C ILE A 81 5.41 7.70 6.48
N GLU A 82 5.56 6.94 7.55
CA GLU A 82 6.59 5.92 7.63
C GLU A 82 6.36 4.82 6.60
N THR A 83 5.12 4.35 6.47
CA THR A 83 4.76 3.32 5.49
C THR A 83 4.95 3.83 4.07
N TYR A 84 4.53 5.06 3.81
CA TYR A 84 4.68 5.70 2.51
C TYR A 84 6.16 5.73 2.10
N ASN A 85 7.02 6.21 2.99
CA ASN A 85 8.45 6.30 2.72
C ASN A 85 9.11 4.93 2.62
N PHE A 86 8.69 3.99 3.45
CA PHE A 86 9.22 2.62 3.45
C PHE A 86 9.01 1.94 2.10
N VAL A 87 7.79 2.01 1.58
CA VAL A 87 7.47 1.37 0.29
C VAL A 87 8.22 2.07 -0.85
N ARG A 88 8.25 3.40 -0.86
CA ARG A 88 8.96 4.15 -1.89
C ARG A 88 10.46 3.85 -1.90
N ASP A 89 11.06 3.81 -0.72
CA ASP A 89 12.49 3.58 -0.59
C ASP A 89 12.88 2.19 -1.09
N ILE A 90 12.16 1.16 -0.65
CA ILE A 90 12.46 -0.22 -1.02
C ILE A 90 12.21 -0.45 -2.51
N THR A 91 11.09 0.03 -3.04
CA THR A 91 10.77 -0.19 -4.45
C THR A 91 11.73 0.58 -5.36
N SER A 92 12.17 1.77 -4.95
CA SER A 92 13.17 2.54 -5.69
C SER A 92 14.51 1.79 -5.76
N ARG A 93 14.97 1.23 -4.64
CA ARG A 93 16.19 0.43 -4.60
C ARG A 93 16.09 -0.81 -5.49
N PHE A 94 14.93 -1.44 -5.46
CA PHE A 94 14.68 -2.63 -6.27
C PHE A 94 14.74 -2.32 -7.77
N GLU A 95 14.17 -1.18 -8.18
CA GLU A 95 14.22 -0.74 -9.56
C GLU A 95 15.66 -0.42 -10.00
N GLN A 96 16.44 0.23 -9.14
CA GLN A 96 17.86 0.52 -9.42
C GLN A 96 18.65 -0.78 -9.58
N TYR A 97 18.38 -1.76 -8.74
CA TYR A 97 19.03 -3.06 -8.83
C TYR A 97 18.71 -3.75 -10.15
N LYS A 98 17.46 -3.71 -10.57
CA LYS A 98 17.05 -4.28 -11.87
C LYS A 98 17.78 -3.60 -13.04
N LYS A 99 17.93 -2.29 -12.99
CA LYS A 99 18.65 -1.54 -14.03
C LYS A 99 20.12 -1.95 -14.11
N LYS A 100 20.76 -2.15 -12.96
CA LYS A 100 22.16 -2.58 -12.91
C LYS A 100 22.33 -3.96 -13.54
N ILE A 101 21.43 -4.89 -13.24
CA ILE A 101 21.48 -6.23 -13.82
C ILE A 101 21.28 -6.16 -15.33
N LYS A 102 20.30 -5.36 -15.78
CA LYS A 102 20.00 -5.23 -17.20
C LYS A 102 21.17 -4.60 -17.97
N ASN A 103 21.89 -3.67 -17.36
CA ASN A 103 23.02 -2.99 -18.00
C ASN A 103 24.30 -3.83 -18.04
N ARG A 104 24.35 -4.94 -17.29
CA ARG A 104 25.50 -5.85 -17.30
C ARG A 104 25.52 -6.76 -18.52
N ASP A 105 24.39 -6.94 -19.14
CA ASP A 105 24.28 -7.75 -20.34
C ASP A 105 24.57 -6.92 -21.58
#